data_c3ed940ab6fa5f73bc7c29c5e8427c69
#
_entry.id   c3ed940ab6fa5f73bc7c29c5e8427c69
#
_cell.length_a   1.000
_cell.length_b   1.000
_cell.length_c   1.000
_cell.angle_alpha   90.00
_cell.angle_beta   90.00
_cell.angle_gamma   90.00
#
_symmetry.space_group_name_H-M   'P 1'
#
loop_
_entity.id
_entity.type
_entity.pdbx_description
1 polymer ?
#
loop_
_entity_poly.entity_id
_entity_poly.type
_entity_poly.pdbx_seq_one_letter_code
_entity_poly.pdbx_strand_id
1 'polypeptide(L)'
;PSPSPSGSLASASPSVTARDGLGGIADIIDSPDGASVLVIGDGSGDQNDEWVSVWARDHLSEGATVSYRVWDRDAAEYADAVEHGSSDREVAVWNSSVSAPDMATAPDRIGAAWQDADVVLLSYGHRQSADEIASQMDAVLAAVRAQDKSVPVAVLIQNPDRANTESAQRETTSEIKKWADAEGFPTVDLYTAFIDDPARRNDLVEQ
;
A
#
# COMPACT_ATOMS: atom_id res chain seq x y z
N PRO A 1 16.29 48.65 -10.22
CA PRO A 1 15.20 47.70 -10.16
C PRO A 1 15.70 46.35 -9.62
N SER A 2 15.26 46.03 -8.39
CA SER A 2 15.57 44.77 -7.74
C SER A 2 14.59 43.70 -8.18
N PRO A 3 15.01 42.43 -8.42
CA PRO A 3 14.07 41.37 -8.71
C PRO A 3 13.37 40.91 -7.42
N SER A 4 12.06 40.81 -7.46
CA SER A 4 11.23 40.19 -6.42
C SER A 4 11.53 38.68 -6.37
N PRO A 5 11.62 38.07 -5.18
CA PRO A 5 11.70 36.63 -5.06
C PRO A 5 10.33 36.00 -5.36
N SER A 6 10.25 35.17 -6.40
CA SER A 6 9.11 34.25 -6.61
C SER A 6 9.14 33.21 -5.49
N GLY A 7 8.24 33.38 -4.53
CA GLY A 7 7.97 32.35 -3.51
C GLY A 7 7.26 31.17 -4.18
N SER A 8 7.95 30.05 -4.24
CA SER A 8 7.32 28.75 -4.51
C SER A 8 6.39 28.46 -3.34
N LEU A 9 5.11 28.40 -3.59
CA LEU A 9 4.12 27.91 -2.63
C LEU A 9 4.32 26.37 -2.58
N ALA A 10 5.02 25.91 -1.56
CA ALA A 10 4.98 24.51 -1.19
C ALA A 10 3.51 24.19 -0.86
N SER A 11 2.88 23.38 -1.68
CA SER A 11 1.56 22.81 -1.38
C SER A 11 1.75 21.94 -0.14
N ALA A 12 1.15 22.36 0.97
CA ALA A 12 1.17 21.55 2.18
C ALA A 12 0.18 20.40 1.96
N SER A 13 0.70 19.18 1.78
CA SER A 13 -0.15 17.97 1.79
C SER A 13 -0.97 17.94 3.08
N PRO A 14 -2.27 17.64 3.02
CA PRO A 14 -3.11 17.54 4.21
C PRO A 14 -2.60 16.41 5.12
N SER A 15 -2.26 16.71 6.34
CA SER A 15 -1.94 15.69 7.35
C SER A 15 -3.22 14.97 7.73
N VAL A 16 -3.45 13.76 7.20
CA VAL A 16 -4.53 12.87 7.65
C VAL A 16 -4.17 12.36 9.03
N THR A 17 -5.00 12.70 10.01
CA THR A 17 -4.86 12.17 11.36
C THR A 17 -5.58 10.82 11.44
N ALA A 18 -5.24 9.99 12.42
CA ALA A 18 -5.95 8.73 12.71
C ALA A 18 -7.49 8.89 12.86
N ARG A 19 -7.97 10.13 13.00
CA ARG A 19 -9.39 10.46 13.15
C ARG A 19 -10.15 10.45 11.82
N ASP A 20 -9.46 10.57 10.70
CA ASP A 20 -10.10 10.66 9.37
C ASP A 20 -10.33 9.27 8.75
N GLY A 21 -9.71 8.23 9.32
CA GLY A 21 -9.88 6.83 8.95
C GLY A 21 -9.65 6.56 7.46
N LEU A 22 -10.35 5.55 6.91
CA LEU A 22 -10.27 5.21 5.49
C LEU A 22 -10.81 6.32 4.58
N GLY A 23 -11.77 7.12 5.07
CA GLY A 23 -12.30 8.26 4.31
C GLY A 23 -11.20 9.27 3.95
N GLY A 24 -10.35 9.61 4.92
CA GLY A 24 -9.23 10.52 4.66
C GLY A 24 -8.19 9.96 3.70
N ILE A 25 -7.94 8.63 3.71
CA ILE A 25 -7.08 7.95 2.72
C ILE A 25 -7.71 8.04 1.32
N ALA A 26 -9.01 7.75 1.21
CA ALA A 26 -9.74 7.84 -0.05
C ALA A 26 -9.72 9.29 -0.60
N ASP A 27 -9.96 10.28 0.25
CA ASP A 27 -9.95 11.71 -0.14
C ASP A 27 -8.58 12.13 -0.71
N ILE A 28 -7.46 11.58 -0.20
CA ILE A 28 -6.13 11.82 -0.76
C ILE A 28 -6.00 11.19 -2.13
N ILE A 29 -6.34 9.90 -2.24
CA ILE A 29 -6.23 9.15 -3.50
C ILE A 29 -7.14 9.76 -4.57
N ASP A 30 -8.32 10.23 -4.19
CA ASP A 30 -9.33 10.84 -5.09
C ASP A 30 -9.15 12.35 -5.27
N SER A 31 -8.06 12.93 -4.77
CA SER A 31 -7.76 14.35 -4.93
C SER A 31 -7.83 14.77 -6.39
N PRO A 32 -8.50 15.90 -6.73
CA PRO A 32 -8.53 16.42 -8.09
C PRO A 32 -7.15 16.86 -8.61
N ASP A 33 -6.22 17.13 -7.69
CA ASP A 33 -4.83 17.51 -8.02
C ASP A 33 -3.95 16.30 -8.33
N GLY A 34 -4.52 15.07 -8.22
CA GLY A 34 -3.81 13.81 -8.34
C GLY A 34 -3.25 13.30 -7.03
N ALA A 35 -2.60 12.13 -7.08
CA ALA A 35 -1.99 11.51 -5.90
C ALA A 35 -0.81 10.61 -6.25
N SER A 36 0.11 10.45 -5.31
CA SER A 36 1.20 9.48 -5.34
C SER A 36 0.99 8.43 -4.24
N VAL A 37 0.78 7.18 -4.63
CA VAL A 37 0.49 6.07 -3.73
C VAL A 37 1.66 5.09 -3.73
N LEU A 38 2.26 4.87 -2.57
CA LEU A 38 3.29 3.84 -2.39
C LEU A 38 2.67 2.61 -1.74
N VAL A 39 2.75 1.47 -2.42
CA VAL A 39 2.37 0.17 -1.86
C VAL A 39 3.62 -0.57 -1.43
N ILE A 40 3.67 -1.00 -0.18
CA ILE A 40 4.75 -1.81 0.38
C ILE A 40 4.14 -3.13 0.85
N GLY A 41 4.53 -4.23 0.22
CA GLY A 41 3.87 -5.50 0.47
C GLY A 41 4.75 -6.73 0.20
N ASP A 42 4.12 -7.88 0.36
CA ASP A 42 4.67 -9.19 0.01
C ASP A 42 4.24 -9.64 -1.40
N GLY A 43 4.44 -10.92 -1.71
CA GLY A 43 4.17 -11.50 -3.02
C GLY A 43 2.68 -11.64 -3.38
N SER A 44 1.77 -11.10 -2.59
CA SER A 44 0.35 -11.05 -2.96
C SER A 44 -0.02 -9.84 -3.83
N GLY A 45 0.96 -8.97 -4.12
CA GLY A 45 0.76 -7.76 -4.89
C GLY A 45 1.83 -7.51 -5.95
N ASP A 46 2.76 -8.44 -6.18
CA ASP A 46 3.94 -8.22 -7.03
C ASP A 46 3.75 -8.65 -8.51
N GLN A 47 2.63 -9.31 -8.84
CA GLN A 47 2.34 -9.78 -10.20
C GLN A 47 1.26 -8.94 -10.90
N ASN A 48 1.20 -9.04 -12.25
CA ASN A 48 0.28 -8.25 -13.07
C ASN A 48 -1.21 -8.67 -12.96
N ASP A 49 -1.49 -9.81 -12.37
CA ASP A 49 -2.84 -10.35 -12.11
C ASP A 49 -3.23 -10.31 -10.63
N GLU A 50 -2.38 -9.70 -9.80
CA GLU A 50 -2.62 -9.53 -8.37
C GLU A 50 -3.25 -8.18 -8.04
N TRP A 51 -3.67 -8.02 -6.78
CA TRP A 51 -4.56 -6.94 -6.35
C TRP A 51 -4.08 -5.53 -6.68
N VAL A 52 -2.76 -5.23 -6.57
CA VAL A 52 -2.25 -3.86 -6.82
C VAL A 52 -2.42 -3.49 -8.30
N SER A 53 -2.01 -4.41 -9.19
CA SER A 53 -2.14 -4.22 -10.64
C SER A 53 -3.60 -4.15 -11.08
N VAL A 54 -4.44 -5.05 -10.55
CA VAL A 54 -5.88 -5.07 -10.83
C VAL A 54 -6.55 -3.78 -10.34
N TRP A 55 -6.23 -3.33 -9.12
CA TRP A 55 -6.75 -2.08 -8.58
C TRP A 55 -6.35 -0.86 -9.41
N ALA A 56 -5.08 -0.77 -9.81
CA ALA A 56 -4.59 0.32 -10.66
C ALA A 56 -5.27 0.33 -12.03
N ARG A 57 -5.33 -0.85 -12.68
CA ARG A 57 -5.84 -1.02 -14.05
C ARG A 57 -7.35 -0.90 -14.15
N ASP A 58 -8.10 -1.55 -13.23
CA ASP A 58 -9.55 -1.78 -13.40
C ASP A 58 -10.41 -0.85 -12.53
N HIS A 59 -9.85 -0.25 -11.46
CA HIS A 59 -10.60 0.61 -10.54
C HIS A 59 -10.13 2.06 -10.52
N LEU A 60 -8.85 2.32 -10.25
CA LEU A 60 -8.36 3.71 -10.24
C LEU A 60 -8.46 4.36 -11.62
N SER A 61 -8.22 3.59 -12.69
CA SER A 61 -8.27 4.07 -14.06
C SER A 61 -9.66 4.49 -14.55
N GLU A 62 -10.73 4.10 -13.84
CA GLU A 62 -12.09 4.59 -14.15
C GLU A 62 -12.23 6.10 -13.98
N GLY A 63 -11.44 6.69 -13.06
CA GLY A 63 -11.50 8.12 -12.71
C GLY A 63 -10.19 8.87 -12.85
N ALA A 64 -9.11 8.22 -13.27
CA ALA A 64 -7.77 8.82 -13.39
C ALA A 64 -6.99 8.27 -14.58
N THR A 65 -5.97 8.99 -15.00
CA THR A 65 -4.83 8.41 -15.71
C THR A 65 -3.87 7.87 -14.64
N VAL A 66 -3.65 6.56 -14.63
CA VAL A 66 -2.83 5.88 -13.62
C VAL A 66 -1.49 5.51 -14.20
N SER A 67 -0.43 6.04 -13.63
CA SER A 67 0.96 5.66 -13.95
C SER A 67 1.41 4.58 -12.96
N TYR A 68 1.34 3.32 -13.37
CA TYR A 68 1.65 2.16 -12.54
C TYR A 68 3.09 1.68 -12.75
N ARG A 69 3.85 1.51 -11.68
CA ARG A 69 5.23 1.02 -11.69
C ARG A 69 5.44 -0.08 -10.68
N VAL A 70 6.17 -1.11 -11.08
CA VAL A 70 6.55 -2.23 -10.22
C VAL A 70 8.02 -2.14 -9.87
N TRP A 71 8.35 -2.42 -8.62
CA TRP A 71 9.73 -2.48 -8.15
C TRP A 71 10.46 -3.68 -8.71
N ASP A 72 11.54 -3.45 -9.45
CA ASP A 72 12.48 -4.49 -9.82
C ASP A 72 13.51 -4.67 -8.70
N ARG A 73 13.39 -5.78 -8.00
CA ARG A 73 14.25 -6.10 -6.86
C ARG A 73 15.72 -6.29 -7.28
N ASP A 74 15.96 -6.86 -8.46
CA ASP A 74 17.32 -7.19 -8.89
C ASP A 74 18.04 -5.94 -9.41
N ALA A 75 17.32 -5.02 -10.03
CA ALA A 75 17.83 -3.72 -10.43
C ALA A 75 17.82 -2.68 -9.30
N ALA A 76 17.06 -2.92 -8.22
CA ALA A 76 16.81 -1.97 -7.12
C ALA A 76 16.26 -0.62 -7.62
N GLU A 77 15.36 -0.65 -8.59
CA GLU A 77 14.67 0.50 -9.17
C GLU A 77 13.26 0.13 -9.62
N TYR A 78 12.45 1.12 -9.98
CA TYR A 78 11.14 0.86 -10.57
C TYR A 78 11.28 0.62 -12.08
N ALA A 79 10.54 -0.36 -12.58
CA ALA A 79 10.36 -0.56 -14.01
C ALA A 79 9.66 0.65 -14.66
N ASP A 80 9.70 0.71 -15.99
CA ASP A 80 8.98 1.71 -16.75
C ASP A 80 7.49 1.71 -16.42
N ALA A 81 6.88 2.89 -16.46
CA ALA A 81 5.46 3.02 -16.15
C ALA A 81 4.58 2.32 -17.18
N VAL A 82 3.53 1.66 -16.68
CA VAL A 82 2.40 1.22 -17.48
C VAL A 82 1.24 2.18 -17.22
N GLU A 83 0.74 2.83 -18.28
CA GLU A 83 -0.36 3.78 -18.15
C GLU A 83 -1.70 3.08 -18.32
N HIS A 84 -2.66 3.41 -17.43
CA HIS A 84 -4.03 2.94 -17.47
C HIS A 84 -5.01 4.11 -17.40
N GLY A 85 -6.16 4.00 -18.12
CA GLY A 85 -7.16 5.06 -18.15
C GLY A 85 -6.78 6.25 -19.04
N SER A 86 -7.64 7.27 -19.02
CA SER A 86 -7.43 8.54 -19.76
C SER A 86 -8.29 9.64 -19.12
N SER A 87 -7.74 10.36 -18.19
CA SER A 87 -8.39 11.44 -17.45
C SER A 87 -7.40 12.58 -17.24
N ASP A 88 -7.90 13.79 -16.97
CA ASP A 88 -7.03 14.92 -16.61
C ASP A 88 -6.45 14.77 -15.19
N ARG A 89 -7.04 13.91 -14.35
CA ARG A 89 -6.53 13.57 -13.01
C ARG A 89 -5.48 12.47 -13.13
N GLU A 90 -4.31 12.69 -12.55
CA GLU A 90 -3.19 11.76 -12.59
C GLU A 90 -2.98 11.09 -11.22
N VAL A 91 -2.80 9.77 -11.21
CA VAL A 91 -2.43 9.01 -10.00
C VAL A 91 -1.20 8.17 -10.30
N ALA A 92 -0.14 8.39 -9.54
CA ALA A 92 1.04 7.53 -9.59
C ALA A 92 0.91 6.40 -8.57
N VAL A 93 1.03 5.14 -9.00
CA VAL A 93 1.08 3.97 -8.13
C VAL A 93 2.46 3.34 -8.21
N TRP A 94 3.18 3.40 -7.09
CA TRP A 94 4.51 2.84 -6.91
C TRP A 94 4.41 1.53 -6.13
N ASN A 95 4.40 0.41 -6.84
CA ASN A 95 4.26 -0.89 -6.23
C ASN A 95 5.61 -1.46 -5.83
N SER A 96 5.94 -1.40 -4.54
CA SER A 96 7.12 -2.00 -3.93
C SER A 96 6.80 -3.31 -3.20
N SER A 97 5.79 -4.05 -3.67
CA SER A 97 5.54 -5.42 -3.21
C SER A 97 6.55 -6.38 -3.80
N VAL A 98 7.02 -7.36 -3.03
CA VAL A 98 7.97 -8.36 -3.49
C VAL A 98 7.72 -9.72 -2.82
N SER A 99 7.75 -10.79 -3.61
CA SER A 99 7.48 -12.16 -3.15
C SER A 99 8.57 -12.75 -2.24
N ALA A 100 9.78 -12.24 -2.33
CA ALA A 100 10.91 -12.61 -1.47
C ALA A 100 12.04 -11.58 -1.62
N PRO A 101 12.83 -11.30 -0.62
CA PRO A 101 12.68 -11.76 0.76
C PRO A 101 11.47 -11.12 1.45
N ASP A 102 11.11 -11.64 2.62
CA ASP A 102 9.93 -11.29 3.39
C ASP A 102 9.92 -9.86 3.98
N MET A 103 8.96 -9.56 4.85
CA MET A 103 8.80 -8.27 5.52
C MET A 103 10.05 -7.85 6.30
N ALA A 104 10.81 -8.78 6.88
CA ALA A 104 12.00 -8.48 7.69
C ALA A 104 13.07 -7.70 6.92
N THR A 105 13.12 -7.84 5.58
CA THR A 105 14.07 -7.13 4.72
C THR A 105 13.47 -5.90 4.02
N ALA A 106 12.18 -5.65 4.19
CA ALA A 106 11.52 -4.50 3.59
C ALA A 106 12.15 -3.16 3.98
N PRO A 107 12.57 -2.92 5.25
CA PRO A 107 13.22 -1.68 5.65
C PRO A 107 14.43 -1.29 4.80
N ASP A 108 15.20 -2.26 4.33
CA ASP A 108 16.43 -2.01 3.55
C ASP A 108 16.14 -1.39 2.17
N ARG A 109 14.96 -1.68 1.58
CA ARG A 109 14.60 -1.16 0.25
C ARG A 109 13.77 0.11 0.27
N ILE A 110 13.09 0.42 1.39
CA ILE A 110 12.12 1.53 1.45
C ILE A 110 12.77 2.86 1.07
N GLY A 111 14.01 3.11 1.50
CA GLY A 111 14.72 4.34 1.15
C GLY A 111 14.93 4.52 -0.36
N ALA A 112 15.24 3.44 -1.09
CA ALA A 112 15.39 3.47 -2.54
C ALA A 112 14.02 3.47 -3.27
N ALA A 113 13.01 2.81 -2.68
CA ALA A 113 11.67 2.75 -3.23
C ALA A 113 10.81 4.00 -2.95
N TRP A 114 11.28 4.92 -2.10
CA TRP A 114 10.52 6.13 -1.75
C TRP A 114 10.36 7.09 -2.94
N GLN A 115 9.15 7.60 -3.14
CA GLN A 115 8.79 8.47 -4.28
C GLN A 115 7.89 9.64 -3.85
N ASP A 116 8.20 10.30 -2.74
CA ASP A 116 7.40 11.43 -2.20
C ASP A 116 5.89 11.11 -2.17
N ALA A 117 5.56 9.98 -1.55
CA ALA A 117 4.21 9.46 -1.53
C ALA A 117 3.27 10.33 -0.67
N ASP A 118 2.06 10.58 -1.19
CA ASP A 118 0.97 11.23 -0.45
C ASP A 118 0.30 10.24 0.52
N VAL A 119 0.39 8.93 0.24
CA VAL A 119 -0.14 7.87 1.09
C VAL A 119 0.68 6.58 0.91
N VAL A 120 0.84 5.84 2.00
CA VAL A 120 1.47 4.51 2.02
C VAL A 120 0.44 3.45 2.38
N LEU A 121 0.37 2.38 1.57
CA LEU A 121 -0.43 1.19 1.83
C LEU A 121 0.50 0.04 2.23
N LEU A 122 0.32 -0.50 3.44
CA LEU A 122 1.08 -1.66 3.92
C LEU A 122 0.25 -2.94 3.74
N SER A 123 0.78 -3.91 3.00
CA SER A 123 0.09 -5.15 2.63
C SER A 123 0.97 -6.38 2.92
N TYR A 124 0.88 -6.88 4.15
CA TYR A 124 1.62 -8.05 4.62
C TYR A 124 0.71 -9.03 5.35
N GLY A 125 1.14 -10.29 5.50
CA GLY A 125 0.44 -11.28 6.31
C GLY A 125 0.52 -12.71 5.83
N HIS A 126 0.81 -12.97 4.56
CA HIS A 126 0.80 -14.34 4.02
C HIS A 126 2.01 -15.18 4.43
N ARG A 127 3.14 -14.54 4.74
CA ARG A 127 4.41 -15.25 4.99
C ARG A 127 4.99 -15.03 6.38
N GLN A 128 4.31 -14.27 7.22
CA GLN A 128 4.77 -13.94 8.55
C GLN A 128 4.10 -14.83 9.59
N SER A 129 4.85 -15.18 10.63
CA SER A 129 4.27 -15.76 11.84
C SER A 129 3.66 -14.68 12.73
N ALA A 130 2.60 -15.00 13.46
CA ALA A 130 1.88 -14.04 14.29
C ALA A 130 2.76 -13.37 15.36
N ASP A 131 3.73 -14.07 15.90
CA ASP A 131 4.67 -13.58 16.92
C ASP A 131 5.71 -12.59 16.39
N GLU A 132 5.96 -12.57 15.07
CA GLU A 132 6.92 -11.66 14.43
C GLU A 132 6.26 -10.38 13.89
N ILE A 133 4.94 -10.38 13.67
CA ILE A 133 4.22 -9.29 13.00
C ILE A 133 4.54 -7.93 13.60
N ALA A 134 4.33 -7.75 14.90
CA ALA A 134 4.48 -6.44 15.52
C ALA A 134 5.89 -5.87 15.30
N SER A 135 6.93 -6.66 15.56
CA SER A 135 8.31 -6.20 15.43
C SER A 135 8.71 -5.91 13.97
N GLN A 136 8.21 -6.69 13.02
CA GLN A 136 8.50 -6.48 11.60
C GLN A 136 7.73 -5.26 11.05
N MET A 137 6.47 -5.08 11.44
CA MET A 137 5.69 -3.89 11.09
C MET A 137 6.28 -2.61 11.68
N ASP A 138 6.77 -2.66 12.93
CA ASP A 138 7.49 -1.54 13.55
C ASP A 138 8.73 -1.14 12.75
N ALA A 139 9.50 -2.13 12.28
CA ALA A 139 10.69 -1.86 11.46
C ALA A 139 10.34 -1.23 10.10
N VAL A 140 9.29 -1.74 9.44
CA VAL A 140 8.77 -1.18 8.19
C VAL A 140 8.28 0.25 8.41
N LEU A 141 7.47 0.47 9.45
CA LEU A 141 6.96 1.81 9.80
C LEU A 141 8.11 2.78 10.10
N ALA A 142 9.12 2.35 10.86
CA ALA A 142 10.27 3.19 11.16
C ALA A 142 11.01 3.62 9.89
N ALA A 143 11.17 2.72 8.90
CA ALA A 143 11.78 3.04 7.62
C ALA A 143 10.93 4.03 6.80
N VAL A 144 9.60 3.88 6.79
CA VAL A 144 8.66 4.84 6.17
C VAL A 144 8.77 6.20 6.85
N ARG A 145 8.75 6.25 8.20
CA ARG A 145 8.83 7.48 8.99
C ARG A 145 10.20 8.18 8.89
N ALA A 146 11.24 7.46 8.49
CA ALA A 146 12.55 8.04 8.17
C ALA A 146 12.52 8.84 6.87
N GLN A 147 11.62 8.51 5.93
CA GLN A 147 11.41 9.27 4.69
C GLN A 147 10.46 10.45 4.93
N ASP A 148 9.27 10.19 5.43
CA ASP A 148 8.31 11.22 5.84
C ASP A 148 7.63 10.83 7.17
N LYS A 149 7.78 11.68 8.18
CA LYS A 149 7.21 11.46 9.51
C LYS A 149 5.68 11.59 9.53
N SER A 150 5.11 12.26 8.56
CA SER A 150 3.69 12.64 8.52
C SER A 150 2.89 11.94 7.45
N VAL A 151 3.53 11.16 6.56
CA VAL A 151 2.81 10.48 5.47
C VAL A 151 1.68 9.62 6.03
N PRO A 152 0.46 9.76 5.52
CA PRO A 152 -0.66 8.90 5.89
C PRO A 152 -0.36 7.44 5.56
N VAL A 153 -0.75 6.53 6.47
CA VAL A 153 -0.56 5.08 6.30
C VAL A 153 -1.90 4.38 6.47
N ALA A 154 -2.20 3.43 5.60
CA ALA A 154 -3.28 2.47 5.77
C ALA A 154 -2.73 1.04 5.69
N VAL A 155 -3.39 0.11 6.39
CA VAL A 155 -2.98 -1.29 6.46
C VAL A 155 -4.03 -2.18 5.82
N LEU A 156 -3.61 -3.03 4.88
CA LEU A 156 -4.47 -4.03 4.29
C LEU A 156 -4.33 -5.34 5.06
N ILE A 157 -5.44 -5.79 5.62
CA ILE A 157 -5.56 -7.15 6.17
C ILE A 157 -5.82 -8.07 4.98
N GLN A 158 -4.82 -8.82 4.58
CA GLN A 158 -4.84 -9.60 3.34
C GLN A 158 -5.91 -10.68 3.34
N ASN A 159 -6.41 -11.01 2.16
CA ASN A 159 -7.31 -12.14 1.93
C ASN A 159 -6.68 -13.48 2.36
N PRO A 160 -7.49 -14.54 2.56
CA PRO A 160 -6.95 -15.86 2.89
C PRO A 160 -5.98 -16.39 1.83
N ASP A 161 -4.83 -16.90 2.28
CA ASP A 161 -3.85 -17.58 1.44
C ASP A 161 -4.14 -19.10 1.38
N ARG A 162 -3.97 -19.71 0.21
CA ARG A 162 -4.14 -21.15 0.01
C ARG A 162 -3.08 -22.00 0.71
N ALA A 163 -1.88 -21.46 0.87
CA ALA A 163 -0.73 -22.17 1.41
C ALA A 163 -0.78 -22.31 2.92
N ASN A 164 -1.56 -21.48 3.61
CA ASN A 164 -1.63 -21.43 5.06
C ASN A 164 -2.87 -22.13 5.62
N THR A 165 -2.74 -22.62 6.86
CA THR A 165 -3.90 -23.11 7.59
C THR A 165 -4.79 -21.93 8.01
N GLU A 166 -6.11 -22.14 8.05
CA GLU A 166 -7.05 -21.10 8.46
C GLU A 166 -6.74 -20.56 9.88
N SER A 167 -6.28 -21.41 10.80
CA SER A 167 -5.93 -20.98 12.16
C SER A 167 -4.72 -20.06 12.19
N ALA A 168 -3.64 -20.41 11.47
CA ALA A 168 -2.44 -19.59 11.41
C ALA A 168 -2.72 -18.22 10.79
N GLN A 169 -3.51 -18.19 9.73
CA GLN A 169 -3.91 -16.92 9.11
C GLN A 169 -4.76 -16.05 10.03
N ARG A 170 -5.72 -16.62 10.75
CA ARG A 170 -6.51 -15.88 11.73
C ARG A 170 -5.65 -15.26 12.82
N GLU A 171 -4.64 -15.98 13.28
CA GLU A 171 -3.69 -15.46 14.27
C GLU A 171 -2.89 -14.29 13.68
N THR A 172 -2.31 -14.46 12.50
CA THR A 172 -1.53 -13.42 11.82
C THR A 172 -2.38 -12.17 11.53
N THR A 173 -3.57 -12.33 10.93
CA THR A 173 -4.45 -11.20 10.64
C THR A 173 -4.93 -10.49 11.91
N SER A 174 -5.16 -11.23 12.99
CA SER A 174 -5.49 -10.66 14.30
C SER A 174 -4.35 -9.80 14.86
N GLU A 175 -3.11 -10.25 14.75
CA GLU A 175 -1.95 -9.47 15.22
C GLU A 175 -1.71 -8.22 14.35
N ILE A 176 -1.87 -8.32 13.03
CA ILE A 176 -1.79 -7.13 12.14
C ILE A 176 -2.84 -6.10 12.55
N LYS A 177 -4.08 -6.54 12.77
CA LYS A 177 -5.18 -5.66 13.19
C LYS A 177 -4.88 -5.01 14.53
N LYS A 178 -4.41 -5.76 15.52
CA LYS A 178 -4.04 -5.21 16.84
C LYS A 178 -2.91 -4.19 16.72
N TRP A 179 -1.91 -4.46 15.89
CA TRP A 179 -0.82 -3.54 15.65
C TRP A 179 -1.33 -2.25 14.99
N ALA A 180 -2.13 -2.35 13.93
CA ALA A 180 -2.70 -1.19 13.24
C ALA A 180 -3.58 -0.35 14.17
N ASP A 181 -4.43 -1.00 15.00
CA ASP A 181 -5.28 -0.32 15.98
C ASP A 181 -4.43 0.41 17.05
N ALA A 182 -3.31 -0.20 17.50
CA ALA A 182 -2.41 0.41 18.48
C ALA A 182 -1.68 1.64 17.93
N GLU A 183 -1.27 1.61 16.65
CA GLU A 183 -0.65 2.73 15.95
C GLU A 183 -1.69 3.77 15.47
N GLY A 184 -2.99 3.44 15.52
CA GLY A 184 -4.08 4.30 15.08
C GLY A 184 -4.23 4.37 13.55
N PHE A 185 -3.78 3.36 12.83
CA PHE A 185 -3.92 3.29 11.37
C PHE A 185 -5.26 2.71 10.95
N PRO A 186 -5.90 3.28 9.90
CA PRO A 186 -7.08 2.69 9.30
C PRO A 186 -6.72 1.37 8.61
N THR A 187 -7.63 0.39 8.66
CA THR A 187 -7.45 -0.93 8.05
C THR A 187 -8.49 -1.19 6.96
N VAL A 188 -8.05 -1.80 5.85
CA VAL A 188 -8.92 -2.42 4.84
C VAL A 188 -8.94 -3.92 5.13
N ASP A 189 -10.05 -4.43 5.65
CA ASP A 189 -10.18 -5.83 6.07
C ASP A 189 -10.67 -6.71 4.90
N LEU A 190 -9.74 -7.13 4.06
CA LEU A 190 -10.02 -8.05 2.96
C LEU A 190 -10.27 -9.48 3.46
N TYR A 191 -9.64 -9.87 4.59
CA TYR A 191 -9.80 -11.20 5.16
C TYR A 191 -11.26 -11.50 5.53
N THR A 192 -11.88 -10.60 6.29
CA THR A 192 -13.28 -10.74 6.70
C THR A 192 -14.20 -10.69 5.48
N ALA A 193 -13.96 -9.79 4.53
CA ALA A 193 -14.76 -9.67 3.31
C ALA A 193 -14.77 -10.98 2.50
N PHE A 194 -13.66 -11.74 2.47
CA PHE A 194 -13.57 -13.03 1.80
C PHE A 194 -14.26 -14.16 2.57
N ILE A 195 -14.14 -14.16 3.90
CA ILE A 195 -14.72 -15.23 4.72
C ILE A 195 -16.25 -15.12 4.75
N ASP A 196 -16.78 -13.89 4.78
CA ASP A 196 -18.21 -13.63 4.83
C ASP A 196 -18.93 -13.85 3.48
N ASP A 197 -18.18 -13.99 2.37
CA ASP A 197 -18.72 -14.33 1.06
C ASP A 197 -18.19 -15.69 0.55
N PRO A 198 -18.85 -16.81 0.92
CA PRO A 198 -18.42 -18.16 0.50
C PRO A 198 -18.41 -18.39 -1.02
N ALA A 199 -19.19 -17.63 -1.80
CA ALA A 199 -19.20 -17.72 -3.26
C ALA A 199 -17.90 -17.16 -3.83
N ARG A 200 -17.46 -15.98 -3.39
CA ARG A 200 -16.17 -15.40 -3.77
C ARG A 200 -14.98 -16.24 -3.33
N ARG A 201 -15.08 -16.87 -2.16
CA ARG A 201 -14.06 -17.79 -1.67
C ARG A 201 -13.79 -18.94 -2.64
N ASN A 202 -14.82 -19.51 -3.23
CA ASN A 202 -14.71 -20.63 -4.18
C ASN A 202 -14.19 -20.18 -5.54
N ASP A 203 -14.67 -19.06 -6.07
CA ASP A 203 -14.25 -18.51 -7.38
C ASP A 203 -12.77 -18.12 -7.41
N LEU A 204 -12.21 -17.71 -6.28
CA LEU A 204 -10.80 -17.31 -6.15
C LEU A 204 -9.87 -18.46 -5.71
N VAL A 205 -10.46 -19.60 -5.30
CA VAL A 205 -9.72 -20.80 -4.89
C VAL A 205 -9.59 -21.82 -6.05
N GLU A 206 -10.33 -21.66 -7.15
CA GLU A 206 -10.35 -22.61 -8.28
C GLU A 206 -9.46 -22.24 -9.48
N GLN A 207 -8.68 -21.15 -9.42
CA GLN A 207 -7.75 -20.76 -10.51
C GLN A 207 -6.33 -21.24 -10.26
#